data_a7606d1045a5a0ff110e4e46b922fd91
#
_entry.id   a7606d1045a5a0ff110e4e46b922fd91
#
_cell.length_a   1.000
_cell.length_b   1.000
_cell.length_c   1.000
_cell.angle_alpha   90.00
_cell.angle_beta   90.00
_cell.angle_gamma   90.00
#
_symmetry.space_group_name_H-M   'P 1'
#
loop_
_entity.id
_entity.type
_entity.pdbx_description
1 polymer ?
#
loop_
_entity_poly.entity_id
_entity_poly.type
_entity_poly.pdbx_seq_one_letter_code
_entity_poly.pdbx_strand_id
1 'polypeptide(L)'
;MEKTVELKRTSKTMRRREARLNGDYKEYCASIKTPLVTTRFNNITWNENIEYRKTHPTLGCVYATPDINSGRIAPESVLFVLEMNNDMNRIMGIGMVRNHAFVKKHRVYSDENYNRYAY
;
A
#
# COMPACT_ATOMS: atom_id res chain seq x y z
N MET A 1 -30.18 17.36 -23.56
CA MET A 1 -31.14 17.51 -22.45
C MET A 1 -31.60 16.20 -21.84
N GLU A 2 -31.91 15.18 -22.62
CA GLU A 2 -32.21 13.83 -22.11
C GLU A 2 -31.05 13.24 -21.26
N LYS A 3 -29.80 13.43 -21.68
CA LYS A 3 -28.63 13.01 -20.94
C LYS A 3 -28.50 13.63 -19.54
N THR A 4 -28.96 14.89 -19.36
CA THR A 4 -28.86 15.59 -18.06
C THR A 4 -29.96 15.12 -17.08
N VAL A 5 -31.14 14.76 -17.58
CA VAL A 5 -32.25 14.22 -16.78
C VAL A 5 -31.94 12.76 -16.40
N GLU A 6 -31.38 11.99 -17.32
CA GLU A 6 -30.93 10.61 -17.09
C GLU A 6 -29.79 10.56 -16.09
N LEU A 7 -28.80 11.46 -16.15
CA LEU A 7 -27.73 11.62 -15.17
C LEU A 7 -28.26 11.96 -13.77
N LYS A 8 -29.31 12.74 -13.62
CA LYS A 8 -29.92 13.04 -12.31
C LYS A 8 -30.67 11.86 -11.73
N ARG A 9 -31.36 11.07 -12.54
CA ARG A 9 -32.00 9.82 -12.10
C ARG A 9 -30.98 8.75 -11.75
N THR A 10 -29.97 8.60 -12.60
CA THR A 10 -28.87 7.67 -12.38
C THR A 10 -28.08 8.02 -11.14
N SER A 11 -27.85 9.31 -10.83
CA SER A 11 -27.07 9.69 -9.67
C SER A 11 -27.70 9.29 -8.35
N LYS A 12 -29.05 9.36 -8.24
CA LYS A 12 -29.79 8.94 -7.03
C LYS A 12 -29.81 7.42 -6.88
N THR A 13 -29.95 6.71 -7.99
CA THR A 13 -29.89 5.23 -8.03
C THR A 13 -28.47 4.74 -7.83
N MET A 14 -27.47 5.41 -8.40
CA MET A 14 -26.05 5.10 -8.21
C MET A 14 -25.62 5.35 -6.77
N ARG A 15 -26.03 6.43 -6.11
CA ARG A 15 -25.73 6.67 -4.69
C ARG A 15 -26.29 5.58 -3.79
N ARG A 16 -27.47 5.06 -4.09
CA ARG A 16 -28.06 3.92 -3.34
C ARG A 16 -27.32 2.62 -3.63
N ARG A 17 -26.89 2.38 -4.87
CA ARG A 17 -26.06 1.24 -5.26
C ARG A 17 -24.67 1.35 -4.63
N GLU A 18 -24.06 2.52 -4.67
CA GLU A 18 -22.76 2.77 -4.05
C GLU A 18 -22.83 2.58 -2.53
N ALA A 19 -23.90 3.03 -1.88
CA ALA A 19 -24.08 2.80 -0.46
C ALA A 19 -24.23 1.31 -0.10
N ARG A 20 -24.92 0.52 -0.95
CA ARG A 20 -24.98 -0.95 -0.82
C ARG A 20 -23.64 -1.59 -1.09
N LEU A 21 -22.99 -1.23 -2.20
CA LEU A 21 -21.66 -1.74 -2.57
C LEU A 21 -20.61 -1.39 -1.52
N ASN A 22 -20.70 -0.20 -0.92
CA ASN A 22 -19.80 0.18 0.17
C ASN A 22 -20.05 -0.64 1.44
N GLY A 23 -21.31 -0.99 1.75
CA GLY A 23 -21.65 -1.90 2.84
C GLY A 23 -21.11 -3.30 2.61
N ASP A 24 -21.41 -3.88 1.43
CA ASP A 24 -20.93 -5.20 1.01
C ASP A 24 -19.39 -5.22 0.89
N TYR A 25 -18.81 -4.15 0.40
CA TYR A 25 -17.36 -3.99 0.29
C TYR A 25 -16.68 -3.93 1.67
N LYS A 26 -17.27 -3.22 2.61
CA LYS A 26 -16.77 -3.18 4.00
C LYS A 26 -16.83 -4.55 4.66
N GLU A 27 -17.93 -5.28 4.49
CA GLU A 27 -18.06 -6.65 5.00
C GLU A 27 -17.05 -7.58 4.34
N TYR A 28 -16.88 -7.48 3.02
CA TYR A 28 -15.89 -8.23 2.28
C TYR A 28 -14.47 -7.93 2.76
N CYS A 29 -14.11 -6.65 2.88
CA CYS A 29 -12.81 -6.24 3.41
C CYS A 29 -12.58 -6.74 4.84
N ALA A 30 -13.61 -6.71 5.69
CA ALA A 30 -13.52 -7.24 7.05
C ALA A 30 -13.34 -8.76 7.06
N SER A 31 -13.83 -9.48 6.05
CA SER A 31 -13.66 -10.93 5.90
C SER A 31 -12.29 -11.32 5.37
N ILE A 32 -11.62 -10.41 4.64
CA ILE A 32 -10.28 -10.65 4.11
C ILE A 32 -9.27 -10.50 5.25
N LYS A 33 -8.55 -11.58 5.52
CA LYS A 33 -7.51 -11.60 6.55
C LYS A 33 -6.17 -11.04 6.10
N THR A 34 -6.04 -10.64 4.83
CA THR A 34 -4.80 -10.10 4.27
C THR A 34 -4.86 -8.57 4.27
N PRO A 35 -4.09 -7.90 5.14
CA PRO A 35 -4.09 -6.45 5.21
C PRO A 35 -3.37 -5.82 4.02
N LEU A 36 -3.76 -4.58 3.73
CA LEU A 36 -3.16 -3.72 2.73
C LEU A 36 -2.54 -2.52 3.41
N VAL A 37 -1.29 -2.24 3.12
CA VAL A 37 -0.55 -1.07 3.59
C VAL A 37 -0.04 -0.26 2.40
N THR A 38 0.32 1.00 2.64
CA THR A 38 0.86 1.88 1.61
C THR A 38 2.21 2.42 2.03
N THR A 39 3.09 2.64 1.05
CA THR A 39 4.34 3.37 1.25
C THR A 39 4.12 4.87 1.08
N ARG A 40 5.11 5.65 1.50
CA ARG A 40 5.17 7.10 1.31
C ARG A 40 6.48 7.48 0.61
N PHE A 41 6.73 6.86 -0.54
CA PHE A 41 7.93 7.20 -1.31
C PHE A 41 7.86 8.63 -1.83
N ASN A 42 9.01 9.29 -1.81
CA ASN A 42 9.31 10.40 -2.70
C ASN A 42 10.18 9.88 -3.87
N ASN A 43 10.54 10.75 -4.80
CA ASN A 43 11.37 10.33 -5.94
C ASN A 43 12.74 9.80 -5.51
N ILE A 44 13.33 10.38 -4.47
CA ILE A 44 14.65 9.95 -3.95
C ILE A 44 14.55 8.54 -3.36
N THR A 45 13.64 8.32 -2.43
CA THR A 45 13.49 7.03 -1.76
C THR A 45 12.99 5.95 -2.71
N TRP A 46 12.15 6.30 -3.67
CA TRP A 46 11.73 5.37 -4.71
C TRP A 46 12.91 4.88 -5.55
N ASN A 47 13.76 5.79 -6.01
CA ASN A 47 14.94 5.46 -6.80
C ASN A 47 15.94 4.64 -5.98
N GLU A 48 16.15 4.96 -4.72
CA GLU A 48 16.99 4.19 -3.81
C GLU A 48 16.46 2.76 -3.63
N ASN A 49 15.15 2.61 -3.48
CA ASN A 49 14.51 1.29 -3.34
C ASN A 49 14.69 0.44 -4.62
N ILE A 50 14.44 1.02 -5.78
CA ILE A 50 14.62 0.33 -7.06
C ILE A 50 16.08 -0.07 -7.28
N GLU A 51 17.02 0.81 -6.98
CA GLU A 51 18.45 0.51 -7.11
C GLU A 51 18.88 -0.60 -6.17
N TYR A 52 18.38 -0.60 -4.94
CA TYR A 52 18.63 -1.66 -3.98
C TYR A 52 18.15 -3.03 -4.49
N ARG A 53 16.95 -3.08 -5.09
CA ARG A 53 16.40 -4.30 -5.70
C ARG A 53 17.26 -4.81 -6.85
N LYS A 54 17.80 -3.92 -7.66
CA LYS A 54 18.68 -4.27 -8.78
C LYS A 54 19.98 -4.92 -8.29
N THR A 55 20.53 -4.45 -7.19
CA THR A 55 21.74 -4.99 -6.59
C THR A 55 21.48 -6.24 -5.74
N HIS A 56 20.23 -6.53 -5.41
CA HIS A 56 19.78 -7.68 -4.64
C HIS A 56 18.67 -8.43 -5.39
N PRO A 57 18.99 -9.08 -6.53
CA PRO A 57 17.97 -9.63 -7.42
C PRO A 57 17.19 -10.81 -6.84
N THR A 58 17.65 -11.40 -5.73
CA THR A 58 16.90 -12.45 -5.02
C THR A 58 15.74 -11.91 -4.19
N LEU A 59 15.71 -10.60 -3.93
CA LEU A 59 14.60 -9.94 -3.26
C LEU A 59 13.53 -9.57 -4.28
N GLY A 60 12.30 -10.02 -4.07
CA GLY A 60 11.16 -9.58 -4.87
C GLY A 60 10.78 -8.13 -4.58
N CYS A 61 10.79 -7.76 -3.31
CA CYS A 61 10.59 -6.40 -2.83
C CYS A 61 11.21 -6.25 -1.44
N VAL A 62 11.41 -5.01 -1.03
CA VAL A 62 11.94 -4.68 0.29
C VAL A 62 11.38 -3.31 0.72
N TYR A 63 10.97 -3.21 1.97
CA TYR A 63 10.46 -1.97 2.53
C TYR A 63 11.14 -1.72 3.87
N ALA A 64 11.83 -0.61 3.96
CA ALA A 64 12.46 -0.17 5.20
C ALA A 64 11.73 1.06 5.75
N THR A 65 11.50 1.09 7.03
CA THR A 65 10.70 2.11 7.69
C THR A 65 11.32 2.53 9.02
N PRO A 66 11.07 3.78 9.49
CA PRO A 66 11.52 4.22 10.81
C PRO A 66 10.74 3.58 11.96
N ASP A 67 9.50 3.14 11.69
CA ASP A 67 8.60 2.56 12.68
C ASP A 67 8.12 1.18 12.25
N ILE A 68 7.84 0.33 13.21
CA ILE A 68 7.20 -0.96 12.95
C ILE A 68 5.71 -0.77 12.65
N ASN A 69 5.13 -1.73 11.93
CA ASN A 69 3.69 -1.76 11.71
C ASN A 69 2.93 -1.82 13.04
N SER A 70 1.77 -1.14 13.07
CA SER A 70 0.94 -1.10 14.25
C SER A 70 0.45 -2.49 14.68
N GLY A 71 0.11 -2.65 15.97
CA GLY A 71 -0.44 -3.89 16.50
C GLY A 71 -1.79 -4.33 15.94
N ARG A 72 -2.38 -3.53 15.04
CA ARG A 72 -3.61 -3.90 14.30
C ARG A 72 -3.37 -4.98 13.25
N ILE A 73 -2.13 -5.17 12.84
CA ILE A 73 -1.75 -6.18 11.86
C ILE A 73 -1.12 -7.33 12.61
N ALA A 74 -1.67 -8.53 12.43
CA ALA A 74 -1.17 -9.72 13.10
C ALA A 74 0.30 -9.99 12.73
N PRO A 75 1.17 -10.29 13.71
CA PRO A 75 2.55 -10.68 13.43
C PRO A 75 2.61 -11.89 12.49
N GLU A 76 3.60 -11.93 11.62
CA GLU A 76 3.85 -13.01 10.66
C GLU A 76 2.77 -13.16 9.57
N SER A 77 1.74 -12.32 9.56
CA SER A 77 0.74 -12.33 8.50
C SER A 77 1.31 -11.79 7.20
N VAL A 78 0.73 -12.21 6.07
CA VAL A 78 1.07 -11.68 4.76
C VAL A 78 0.44 -10.31 4.60
N LEU A 79 1.20 -9.35 4.09
CA LEU A 79 0.75 -8.01 3.75
C LEU A 79 0.88 -7.77 2.25
N PHE A 80 -0.08 -7.07 1.68
CA PHE A 80 0.10 -6.39 0.41
C PHE A 80 0.52 -4.94 0.64
N VAL A 81 1.47 -4.48 -0.15
CA VAL A 81 2.02 -3.12 -0.06
C VAL A 81 1.77 -2.39 -1.37
N LEU A 82 0.98 -1.33 -1.32
CA LEU A 82 0.86 -0.39 -2.42
C LEU A 82 2.08 0.54 -2.41
N GLU A 83 2.87 0.46 -3.44
CA GLU A 83 4.07 1.27 -3.59
C GLU A 83 3.70 2.67 -4.11
N MET A 84 3.28 3.53 -3.18
CA MET A 84 2.84 4.88 -3.48
C MET A 84 4.02 5.83 -3.52
N ASN A 85 4.14 6.58 -4.63
CA ASN A 85 5.08 7.69 -4.77
C ASN A 85 4.29 9.01 -4.63
N ASN A 86 4.51 9.73 -3.54
CA ASN A 86 3.77 10.94 -3.22
C ASN A 86 4.20 12.15 -4.06
N ASP A 87 5.44 12.19 -4.57
CA ASP A 87 5.88 13.27 -5.47
C ASP A 87 5.18 13.16 -6.83
N MET A 88 5.00 11.95 -7.33
CA MET A 88 4.32 11.68 -8.59
C MET A 88 2.82 11.50 -8.42
N ASN A 89 2.33 11.39 -7.18
CA ASN A 89 0.95 11.06 -6.86
C ASN A 89 0.44 9.83 -7.63
N ARG A 90 1.22 8.75 -7.62
CA ARG A 90 0.93 7.51 -8.36
C ARG A 90 1.33 6.29 -7.57
N ILE A 91 0.57 5.22 -7.80
CA ILE A 91 0.94 3.87 -7.38
C ILE A 91 1.92 3.31 -8.41
N MET A 92 3.12 2.97 -7.95
CA MET A 92 4.20 2.48 -8.80
C MET A 92 4.18 0.97 -8.96
N GLY A 93 3.58 0.26 -8.01
CA GLY A 93 3.48 -1.19 -8.01
C GLY A 93 2.82 -1.72 -6.74
N ILE A 94 2.80 -3.05 -6.64
CA ILE A 94 2.28 -3.77 -5.47
C ILE A 94 3.30 -4.82 -5.09
N GLY A 95 3.68 -4.82 -3.80
CA GLY A 95 4.53 -5.85 -3.22
C GLY A 95 3.75 -6.74 -2.26
N MET A 96 4.35 -7.87 -1.92
CA MET A 96 3.82 -8.79 -0.92
C MET A 96 4.94 -9.17 0.03
N VAL A 97 4.74 -8.94 1.31
CA VAL A 97 5.72 -9.25 2.35
C VAL A 97 5.03 -9.90 3.54
N ARG A 98 5.82 -10.49 4.41
CA ARG A 98 5.34 -10.96 5.70
C ARG A 98 5.47 -9.82 6.72
N ASN A 99 4.51 -9.71 7.64
CA ASN A 99 4.57 -8.73 8.73
C ASN A 99 5.58 -9.16 9.80
N HIS A 100 6.85 -9.17 9.40
CA HIS A 100 7.99 -9.51 10.24
C HIS A 100 9.08 -8.47 10.00
N ALA A 101 9.32 -7.62 11.00
CA ALA A 101 10.33 -6.59 10.90
C ALA A 101 11.72 -7.12 11.27
N PHE A 102 12.68 -6.93 10.37
CA PHE A 102 14.09 -7.19 10.64
C PHE A 102 14.76 -5.88 11.05
N VAL A 103 15.42 -5.86 12.18
CA VAL A 103 16.10 -4.66 12.68
C VAL A 103 17.42 -4.48 11.94
N LYS A 104 17.60 -3.32 11.29
CA LYS A 104 18.84 -2.90 10.61
C LYS A 104 19.42 -3.93 9.62
N LYS A 105 18.59 -4.77 9.03
CA LYS A 105 19.05 -5.82 8.11
C LYS A 105 19.41 -5.27 6.73
N HIS A 106 18.66 -4.29 6.24
CA HIS A 106 18.82 -3.72 4.90
C HIS A 106 19.09 -2.24 4.97
N ARG A 107 20.14 -1.80 4.31
CA ARG A 107 20.45 -0.38 4.09
C ARG A 107 19.94 0.05 2.73
N VAL A 108 18.65 0.28 2.64
CA VAL A 108 17.99 0.65 1.39
C VAL A 108 18.16 2.13 1.08
N TYR A 109 18.05 2.97 2.10
CA TYR A 109 18.01 4.42 1.97
C TYR A 109 19.26 5.08 2.54
N SER A 110 19.63 6.23 1.98
CA SER A 110 20.73 7.06 2.49
C SER A 110 20.41 7.62 3.88
N ASP A 111 19.14 7.90 4.19
CA ASP A 111 18.71 8.28 5.52
C ASP A 111 18.60 7.04 6.42
N GLU A 112 19.49 6.92 7.39
CA GLU A 112 19.57 5.79 8.32
C GLU A 112 18.31 5.59 9.16
N ASN A 113 17.55 6.65 9.43
CA ASN A 113 16.29 6.54 10.17
C ASN A 113 15.25 5.70 9.42
N TYR A 114 15.28 5.71 8.09
CA TYR A 114 14.37 4.92 7.27
C TYR A 114 14.79 3.44 7.17
N ASN A 115 16.02 3.10 7.56
CA ASN A 115 16.54 1.72 7.50
C ASN A 115 16.37 0.96 8.82
N ARG A 116 15.67 1.52 9.79
CA ARG A 116 15.57 0.95 11.13
C ARG A 116 14.90 -0.42 11.16
N TYR A 117 13.82 -0.58 10.42
CA TYR A 117 13.08 -1.84 10.30
C TYR A 117 12.87 -2.17 8.83
N ALA A 118 13.06 -3.42 8.44
CA ALA A 118 12.87 -3.88 7.07
C ALA A 118 11.89 -5.06 6.99
N TYR A 119 11.08 -5.02 5.98
CA TYR A 119 10.10 -6.07 5.66
C TYR A 119 10.39 -6.71 4.32
#